data_c74452c07b372d0f10a9fea88c27fe01
#
_entry.id   c74452c07b372d0f10a9fea88c27fe01
#
_cell.length_a   1.000
_cell.length_b   1.000
_cell.length_c   1.000
_cell.angle_alpha   90.00
_cell.angle_beta   90.00
_cell.angle_gamma   90.00
#
_symmetry.space_group_name_H-M   'P 1'
#
loop_
_entity.id
_entity.type
_entity.pdbx_description
1 polymer ?
#
loop_
_entity_poly.entity_id
_entity_poly.type
_entity_poly.pdbx_seq_one_letter_code
_entity_poly.pdbx_strand_id
1 'polypeptide(L)'
;MKRTVINFIFPVLLLIPYLVKAQETTTQFEKVKTAVIDLLNTPDPTFEPVINPAPMDAKTMKDLGFEQIYKNSPHKFTMRDGKQLFSYLYKQQSDTTILLLHGVLSSAYMMNKTAGLLRKNTHSKVIALDLRGHGQSEGKPGDVDYINQYVDDIVDVLLSIKKDNPHQKIILAGHSMGGGIILRYALETKVPNVDGYLLLAPHLGANAPTLRKEPLETETEPFMKMHINRIIGLKMMNAIGETKYNDLPVLFFNLPAAMPITKYSYRANESMYPVDYKKGLSSINKPLLVVIGSNDEAFDANKYHEAISTYTNGEIHIINNETHNGIRHNAKTMEIISNWVNNHKLQ
;
A
#
# COMPACT_ATOMS: atom_id res chain seq x y z
N MET A 1 -0.91 -51.41 67.17
CA MET A 1 -1.16 -50.20 66.29
C MET A 1 0.11 -49.91 65.50
N LYS A 2 0.14 -50.32 64.24
CA LYS A 2 1.26 -49.99 63.32
C LYS A 2 0.77 -48.83 62.42
N ARG A 3 1.43 -47.71 62.51
CA ARG A 3 1.19 -46.53 61.60
C ARG A 3 1.95 -46.78 60.30
N THR A 4 1.20 -46.87 59.19
CA THR A 4 1.74 -46.89 57.81
C THR A 4 2.04 -45.49 57.42
N VAL A 5 3.31 -45.12 57.17
CA VAL A 5 3.74 -43.90 56.57
C VAL A 5 3.68 -44.12 55.05
N ILE A 6 2.73 -43.50 54.38
CA ILE A 6 2.63 -43.49 52.94
C ILE A 6 3.56 -42.39 52.42
N ASN A 7 4.64 -42.79 51.74
CA ASN A 7 5.58 -41.89 51.09
C ASN A 7 4.93 -41.25 49.84
N PHE A 8 4.66 -39.94 49.90
CA PHE A 8 4.25 -39.08 48.77
C PHE A 8 5.50 -38.58 48.02
N ILE A 9 6.26 -39.44 47.34
CA ILE A 9 7.46 -39.02 46.56
C ILE A 9 7.29 -39.25 45.04
N PHE A 10 6.18 -39.78 44.55
CA PHE A 10 6.09 -40.27 43.17
C PHE A 10 5.53 -39.32 42.06
N PRO A 11 4.93 -38.13 42.32
CA PRO A 11 4.56 -37.26 41.19
C PRO A 11 5.57 -36.17 40.82
N VAL A 12 6.59 -35.88 41.67
CA VAL A 12 7.55 -34.78 41.42
C VAL A 12 8.59 -35.14 40.36
N LEU A 13 9.00 -36.41 40.29
CA LEU A 13 10.03 -36.86 39.32
C LEU A 13 9.55 -36.91 37.87
N LEU A 14 8.25 -36.99 37.61
CA LEU A 14 7.69 -36.99 36.23
C LEU A 14 7.52 -35.57 35.65
N LEU A 15 7.55 -34.51 36.45
CA LEU A 15 7.46 -33.13 36.02
C LEU A 15 8.82 -32.50 35.66
N ILE A 16 9.92 -33.05 36.14
CA ILE A 16 11.28 -32.54 35.94
C ILE A 16 11.63 -32.44 34.44
N PRO A 17 11.41 -33.47 33.58
CA PRO A 17 11.75 -33.37 32.17
C PRO A 17 10.88 -32.35 31.41
N TYR A 18 9.63 -32.13 31.84
CA TYR A 18 8.78 -31.08 31.26
C TYR A 18 9.24 -29.68 31.67
N LEU A 19 9.67 -29.49 32.91
CA LEU A 19 10.21 -28.22 33.41
C LEU A 19 11.56 -27.90 32.77
N VAL A 20 12.45 -28.90 32.62
CA VAL A 20 13.75 -28.72 31.93
C VAL A 20 13.52 -28.36 30.46
N LYS A 21 12.63 -29.06 29.75
CA LYS A 21 12.30 -28.80 28.37
C LYS A 21 11.65 -27.42 28.20
N ALA A 22 10.77 -27.00 29.11
CA ALA A 22 10.18 -25.66 29.12
C ALA A 22 11.24 -24.58 29.38
N GLN A 23 12.19 -24.83 30.29
CA GLN A 23 13.28 -23.89 30.58
C GLN A 23 14.28 -23.77 29.42
N GLU A 24 14.63 -24.87 28.73
CA GLU A 24 15.44 -24.86 27.51
C GLU A 24 14.74 -24.09 26.39
N THR A 25 13.44 -24.31 26.20
CA THR A 25 12.63 -23.60 25.19
C THR A 25 12.57 -22.09 25.49
N THR A 26 12.41 -21.73 26.78
CA THR A 26 12.42 -20.33 27.21
C THR A 26 13.79 -19.67 26.97
N THR A 27 14.88 -20.39 27.27
CA THR A 27 16.25 -19.89 27.06
C THR A 27 16.56 -19.72 25.58
N GLN A 28 16.10 -20.62 24.74
CA GLN A 28 16.27 -20.53 23.28
C GLN A 28 15.45 -19.37 22.70
N PHE A 29 14.23 -19.18 23.18
CA PHE A 29 13.37 -18.05 22.81
C PHE A 29 14.02 -16.70 23.15
N GLU A 30 14.55 -16.54 24.37
CA GLU A 30 15.24 -15.30 24.77
C GLU A 30 16.51 -15.03 23.96
N LYS A 31 17.28 -16.07 23.59
CA LYS A 31 18.42 -15.93 22.67
C LYS A 31 18.00 -15.43 21.28
N VAL A 32 16.93 -16.01 20.72
CA VAL A 32 16.38 -15.58 19.43
C VAL A 32 15.91 -14.13 19.52
N LYS A 33 15.19 -13.79 20.59
CA LYS A 33 14.72 -12.42 20.82
C LYS A 33 15.86 -11.41 20.91
N THR A 34 16.95 -11.76 21.62
CA THR A 34 18.14 -10.91 21.70
C THR A 34 18.78 -10.71 20.32
N ALA A 35 19.00 -11.78 19.57
CA ALA A 35 19.55 -11.69 18.22
C ALA A 35 18.66 -10.86 17.27
N VAL A 36 17.34 -10.95 17.41
CA VAL A 36 16.40 -10.13 16.63
C VAL A 36 16.50 -8.66 17.02
N ILE A 37 16.66 -8.34 18.31
CA ILE A 37 16.86 -6.95 18.75
C ILE A 37 18.09 -6.33 18.08
N ASP A 38 19.17 -7.07 17.91
CA ASP A 38 20.37 -6.59 17.20
C ASP A 38 20.07 -6.24 15.74
N LEU A 39 19.22 -7.04 15.05
CA LEU A 39 18.74 -6.72 13.70
C LEU A 39 17.93 -5.41 13.67
N LEU A 40 17.09 -5.17 14.68
CA LEU A 40 16.30 -3.94 14.78
C LEU A 40 17.16 -2.71 15.00
N ASN A 41 18.24 -2.85 15.75
CA ASN A 41 19.15 -1.78 16.13
C ASN A 41 20.26 -1.51 15.09
N THR A 42 20.28 -2.25 13.97
CA THR A 42 21.19 -1.94 12.85
C THR A 42 20.97 -0.49 12.43
N PRO A 43 22.03 0.29 12.15
CA PRO A 43 21.92 1.72 11.78
C PRO A 43 21.04 1.95 10.55
N ASP A 44 20.33 3.07 10.53
CA ASP A 44 19.55 3.50 9.37
C ASP A 44 20.46 3.65 8.14
N PRO A 45 19.98 3.32 6.95
CA PRO A 45 20.73 3.55 5.71
C PRO A 45 20.96 5.04 5.50
N THR A 46 22.16 5.41 5.07
CA THR A 46 22.54 6.80 4.75
C THR A 46 22.49 7.03 3.25
N PHE A 47 22.26 8.27 2.85
CA PHE A 47 22.33 8.74 1.47
C PHE A 47 23.37 9.84 1.35
N GLU A 48 23.94 10.00 0.16
CA GLU A 48 24.68 11.21 -0.15
C GLU A 48 23.74 12.43 -0.04
N PRO A 49 24.17 13.51 0.63
CA PRO A 49 23.30 14.66 0.84
C PRO A 49 22.83 15.27 -0.48
N VAL A 50 21.52 15.46 -0.62
CA VAL A 50 20.95 16.25 -1.72
C VAL A 50 21.23 17.72 -1.43
N ILE A 51 22.33 18.21 -1.97
CA ILE A 51 22.73 19.63 -1.84
C ILE A 51 22.08 20.39 -3.00
N ASN A 52 21.19 21.33 -2.69
CA ASN A 52 20.49 22.16 -3.65
C ASN A 52 19.78 21.32 -4.74
N PRO A 53 18.64 20.70 -4.42
CA PRO A 53 17.89 19.96 -5.42
C PRO A 53 17.60 20.89 -6.62
N ALA A 54 17.94 20.41 -7.82
CA ALA A 54 17.64 21.15 -9.04
C ALA A 54 16.13 21.41 -9.13
N PRO A 55 15.69 22.57 -9.64
CA PRO A 55 14.27 22.78 -9.96
C PRO A 55 13.78 21.64 -10.85
N MET A 56 12.53 21.23 -10.65
CA MET A 56 11.91 20.24 -11.54
C MET A 56 11.95 20.76 -12.97
N ASP A 57 12.51 19.99 -13.88
CA ASP A 57 12.48 20.32 -15.30
C ASP A 57 11.09 20.10 -15.91
N ALA A 58 10.89 20.61 -17.14
CA ALA A 58 9.61 20.51 -17.83
C ALA A 58 9.18 19.04 -18.07
N LYS A 59 10.13 18.14 -18.27
CA LYS A 59 9.86 16.70 -18.45
C LYS A 59 9.31 16.08 -17.16
N THR A 60 9.95 16.34 -16.03
CA THR A 60 9.50 15.88 -14.72
C THR A 60 8.15 16.48 -14.34
N MET A 61 7.95 17.79 -14.59
CA MET A 61 6.65 18.46 -14.37
C MET A 61 5.52 17.81 -15.17
N LYS A 62 5.80 17.47 -16.43
CA LYS A 62 4.86 16.77 -17.31
C LYS A 62 4.58 15.36 -16.80
N ASP A 63 5.63 14.60 -16.48
CA ASP A 63 5.54 13.23 -15.97
C ASP A 63 4.73 13.15 -14.66
N LEU A 64 4.90 14.12 -13.77
CA LEU A 64 4.11 14.24 -12.54
C LEU A 64 2.70 14.81 -12.74
N GLY A 65 2.40 15.38 -13.92
CA GLY A 65 1.07 15.89 -14.24
C GLY A 65 0.79 17.31 -13.76
N PHE A 66 1.82 18.13 -13.51
CA PHE A 66 1.68 19.51 -13.00
C PHE A 66 1.41 20.56 -14.08
N GLU A 67 1.35 20.17 -15.36
CA GLU A 67 1.09 21.10 -16.48
C GLU A 67 -0.34 21.65 -16.50
N GLN A 68 -1.30 20.93 -15.94
CA GLN A 68 -2.71 21.29 -15.96
C GLN A 68 -3.37 20.99 -14.63
N ILE A 69 -4.04 22.01 -14.09
CA ILE A 69 -4.80 21.91 -12.84
C ILE A 69 -6.30 21.88 -13.15
N TYR A 70 -6.97 20.84 -12.69
CA TYR A 70 -8.42 20.67 -12.77
C TYR A 70 -9.10 21.19 -11.51
N LYS A 71 -10.23 21.89 -11.72
CA LYS A 71 -11.05 22.42 -10.62
C LYS A 71 -11.61 21.27 -9.76
N ASN A 72 -11.48 21.43 -8.47
CA ASN A 72 -11.97 20.50 -7.44
C ASN A 72 -12.52 21.28 -6.26
N SER A 73 -13.04 20.58 -5.27
CA SER A 73 -13.42 21.13 -3.96
C SER A 73 -12.89 20.24 -2.84
N PRO A 74 -12.43 20.82 -1.71
CA PRO A 74 -12.00 20.04 -0.57
C PRO A 74 -13.18 19.29 0.06
N HIS A 75 -12.91 18.10 0.57
CA HIS A 75 -13.85 17.31 1.35
C HIS A 75 -13.06 16.51 2.40
N LYS A 76 -13.69 16.20 3.53
CA LYS A 76 -13.10 15.42 4.61
C LYS A 76 -14.00 14.27 5.00
N PHE A 77 -13.38 13.15 5.34
CA PHE A 77 -14.04 11.97 5.89
C PHE A 77 -13.57 11.75 7.32
N THR A 78 -14.51 11.43 8.22
CA THR A 78 -14.18 11.06 9.61
C THR A 78 -14.04 9.56 9.70
N MET A 79 -12.86 9.10 10.14
CA MET A 79 -12.56 7.69 10.31
C MET A 79 -13.09 7.17 11.66
N ARG A 80 -13.16 5.86 11.85
CA ARG A 80 -13.64 5.19 13.07
C ARG A 80 -12.88 5.58 14.33
N ASP A 81 -11.63 6.03 14.20
CA ASP A 81 -10.80 6.53 15.31
C ASP A 81 -10.93 8.05 15.54
N GLY A 82 -11.84 8.70 14.81
CA GLY A 82 -12.12 10.14 14.91
C GLY A 82 -11.20 11.03 14.07
N LYS A 83 -10.13 10.49 13.47
CA LYS A 83 -9.25 11.28 12.60
C LYS A 83 -9.93 11.66 11.30
N GLN A 84 -9.49 12.78 10.72
CA GLN A 84 -10.00 13.32 9.47
C GLN A 84 -9.06 12.97 8.31
N LEU A 85 -9.57 12.27 7.29
CA LEU A 85 -8.87 12.14 6.02
C LEU A 85 -9.39 13.19 5.03
N PHE A 86 -8.44 13.85 4.40
CA PHE A 86 -8.69 14.88 3.41
C PHE A 86 -8.82 14.29 2.01
N SER A 87 -9.63 14.93 1.16
CA SER A 87 -9.76 14.57 -0.25
C SER A 87 -10.07 15.77 -1.11
N TYR A 88 -9.80 15.65 -2.41
CA TYR A 88 -10.34 16.54 -3.43
C TYR A 88 -11.47 15.84 -4.19
N LEU A 89 -12.63 16.52 -4.21
CA LEU A 89 -13.83 16.08 -4.93
C LEU A 89 -13.90 16.77 -6.30
N TYR A 90 -13.92 15.97 -7.36
CA TYR A 90 -14.15 16.37 -8.75
C TYR A 90 -15.61 16.05 -9.09
N LYS A 91 -16.46 17.05 -8.89
CA LYS A 91 -17.92 16.92 -9.02
C LYS A 91 -18.34 16.52 -10.42
N GLN A 92 -19.24 15.56 -10.52
CA GLN A 92 -19.93 15.10 -11.71
C GLN A 92 -21.28 14.55 -11.25
N GLN A 93 -22.35 14.87 -11.98
CA GLN A 93 -23.64 14.18 -11.79
C GLN A 93 -23.49 12.79 -12.39
N SER A 94 -23.45 11.77 -11.53
CA SER A 94 -23.18 10.38 -11.92
C SER A 94 -23.56 9.42 -10.80
N ASP A 95 -24.06 8.26 -11.19
CA ASP A 95 -24.32 7.13 -10.28
C ASP A 95 -23.03 6.39 -9.90
N THR A 96 -21.90 6.78 -10.49
CA THR A 96 -20.58 6.17 -10.24
C THR A 96 -19.62 7.16 -9.59
N THR A 97 -18.95 6.69 -8.56
CA THR A 97 -17.83 7.37 -7.90
C THR A 97 -16.56 6.55 -8.07
N ILE A 98 -15.52 7.18 -8.56
CA ILE A 98 -14.15 6.64 -8.55
C ILE A 98 -13.47 7.16 -7.29
N LEU A 99 -13.12 6.26 -6.36
CA LEU A 99 -12.24 6.58 -5.24
C LEU A 99 -10.80 6.31 -5.67
N LEU A 100 -10.01 7.39 -5.81
CA LEU A 100 -8.64 7.36 -6.34
C LEU A 100 -7.62 7.46 -5.22
N LEU A 101 -6.73 6.46 -5.12
CA LEU A 101 -5.67 6.35 -4.14
C LEU A 101 -4.31 6.63 -4.80
N HIS A 102 -3.49 7.43 -4.14
CA HIS A 102 -2.15 7.81 -4.61
C HIS A 102 -1.06 6.78 -4.24
N GLY A 103 0.14 6.93 -4.82
CA GLY A 103 1.35 6.15 -4.53
C GLY A 103 2.14 6.67 -3.31
N VAL A 104 3.31 6.06 -3.05
CA VAL A 104 4.26 6.52 -2.02
C VAL A 104 4.67 7.97 -2.28
N LEU A 105 4.98 8.73 -1.23
CA LEU A 105 5.44 10.13 -1.28
C LEU A 105 4.49 11.07 -2.02
N SER A 106 3.29 10.62 -2.38
CA SER A 106 2.32 11.37 -3.17
C SER A 106 1.16 11.88 -2.30
N SER A 107 0.19 12.51 -2.93
CA SER A 107 -1.01 13.05 -2.28
C SER A 107 -2.15 13.21 -3.29
N ALA A 108 -3.35 13.50 -2.80
CA ALA A 108 -4.49 13.85 -3.64
C ALA A 108 -4.22 15.06 -4.54
N TYR A 109 -3.39 16.01 -4.10
CA TYR A 109 -2.95 17.14 -4.92
C TYR A 109 -2.15 16.67 -6.14
N MET A 110 -1.20 15.75 -5.95
CA MET A 110 -0.39 15.20 -7.04
C MET A 110 -1.19 14.33 -8.01
N MET A 111 -2.38 13.88 -7.60
CA MET A 111 -3.32 13.14 -8.46
C MET A 111 -4.31 14.05 -9.19
N ASN A 112 -4.18 15.37 -9.11
CA ASN A 112 -5.14 16.33 -9.66
C ASN A 112 -5.42 16.11 -11.16
N LYS A 113 -4.40 16.03 -12.01
CA LYS A 113 -4.55 15.81 -13.45
C LYS A 113 -5.21 14.46 -13.73
N THR A 114 -4.77 13.40 -13.05
CA THR A 114 -5.35 12.06 -13.17
C THR A 114 -6.84 12.06 -12.83
N ALA A 115 -7.21 12.63 -11.68
CA ALA A 115 -8.60 12.72 -11.24
C ALA A 115 -9.48 13.54 -12.18
N GLY A 116 -8.96 14.67 -12.67
CA GLY A 116 -9.65 15.51 -13.65
C GLY A 116 -9.90 14.80 -14.98
N LEU A 117 -8.89 14.07 -15.48
CA LEU A 117 -9.00 13.26 -16.70
C LEU A 117 -9.96 12.08 -16.51
N LEU A 118 -9.89 11.35 -15.41
CA LEU A 118 -10.85 10.30 -15.09
C LEU A 118 -12.27 10.84 -15.10
N ARG A 119 -12.55 11.93 -14.37
CA ARG A 119 -13.86 12.56 -14.39
C ARG A 119 -14.34 12.89 -15.80
N LYS A 120 -13.46 13.50 -16.62
CA LYS A 120 -13.78 13.94 -17.99
C LYS A 120 -14.09 12.76 -18.93
N ASN A 121 -13.30 11.69 -18.87
CA ASN A 121 -13.37 10.57 -19.82
C ASN A 121 -14.37 9.50 -19.42
N THR A 122 -14.67 9.33 -18.12
CA THR A 122 -15.62 8.32 -17.64
C THR A 122 -16.97 8.90 -17.22
N HIS A 123 -17.12 10.23 -17.23
CA HIS A 123 -18.31 10.93 -16.72
C HIS A 123 -18.68 10.55 -15.27
N SER A 124 -17.70 10.09 -14.49
CA SER A 124 -17.88 9.68 -13.10
C SER A 124 -17.48 10.80 -12.13
N LYS A 125 -18.11 10.84 -10.96
CA LYS A 125 -17.59 11.59 -9.81
C LYS A 125 -16.23 11.01 -9.43
N VAL A 126 -15.23 11.84 -9.10
CA VAL A 126 -13.92 11.35 -8.63
C VAL A 126 -13.59 11.95 -7.28
N ILE A 127 -13.16 11.13 -6.36
CA ILE A 127 -12.64 11.50 -5.04
C ILE A 127 -11.19 11.08 -5.00
N ALA A 128 -10.27 12.03 -5.05
CA ALA A 128 -8.84 11.78 -4.82
C ALA A 128 -8.56 11.92 -3.33
N LEU A 129 -8.22 10.82 -2.66
CA LEU A 129 -8.04 10.74 -1.22
C LEU A 129 -6.56 10.94 -0.85
N ASP A 130 -6.28 11.80 0.11
CA ASP A 130 -5.03 11.77 0.86
C ASP A 130 -5.09 10.60 1.84
N LEU A 131 -4.24 9.61 1.68
CA LEU A 131 -4.13 8.51 2.62
C LEU A 131 -3.64 9.03 3.99
N ARG A 132 -3.95 8.31 5.06
CA ARG A 132 -3.49 8.63 6.43
C ARG A 132 -1.98 8.96 6.45
N GLY A 133 -1.61 10.06 7.13
CA GLY A 133 -0.22 10.52 7.21
C GLY A 133 0.34 11.12 5.92
N HIS A 134 -0.51 11.43 4.92
CA HIS A 134 -0.12 12.05 3.66
C HIS A 134 -0.94 13.33 3.40
N GLY A 135 -0.37 14.23 2.61
CA GLY A 135 -1.04 15.46 2.18
C GLY A 135 -1.62 16.28 3.33
N GLN A 136 -2.93 16.48 3.33
CA GLN A 136 -3.68 17.19 4.37
C GLN A 136 -4.46 16.25 5.29
N SER A 137 -4.30 14.94 5.16
CA SER A 137 -4.89 13.95 6.06
C SER A 137 -4.16 13.89 7.38
N GLU A 138 -4.91 13.68 8.46
CA GLU A 138 -4.32 13.45 9.78
C GLU A 138 -3.57 12.11 9.84
N GLY A 139 -2.70 11.99 10.83
CA GLY A 139 -1.83 10.85 11.04
C GLY A 139 -0.36 11.27 11.08
N LYS A 140 0.49 10.37 11.52
CA LYS A 140 1.95 10.60 11.54
C LYS A 140 2.49 10.41 10.11
N PRO A 141 3.30 11.36 9.58
CA PRO A 141 3.85 11.25 8.24
C PRO A 141 4.60 9.93 8.02
N GLY A 142 4.23 9.20 6.96
CA GLY A 142 4.83 7.91 6.62
C GLY A 142 4.57 6.77 7.61
N ASP A 143 3.54 6.89 8.47
CA ASP A 143 3.20 5.89 9.47
C ASP A 143 1.68 5.65 9.55
N VAL A 144 1.30 4.53 10.15
CA VAL A 144 -0.06 4.15 10.53
C VAL A 144 -0.04 3.59 11.94
N ASP A 145 -1.18 3.46 12.60
CA ASP A 145 -1.21 2.97 13.99
C ASP A 145 -1.09 1.43 14.07
N TYR A 146 -1.53 0.71 13.02
CA TYR A 146 -1.42 -0.76 12.91
C TYR A 146 -1.39 -1.20 11.44
N ILE A 147 -0.87 -2.41 11.19
CA ILE A 147 -0.90 -3.04 9.88
C ILE A 147 -2.36 -3.23 9.43
N ASN A 148 -2.69 -2.89 8.20
CA ASN A 148 -4.03 -2.89 7.58
C ASN A 148 -4.85 -1.60 7.76
N GLN A 149 -4.39 -0.60 8.50
CA GLN A 149 -5.17 0.62 8.76
C GLN A 149 -5.56 1.39 7.49
N TYR A 150 -4.74 1.39 6.45
CA TYR A 150 -5.14 1.98 5.16
C TYR A 150 -6.41 1.32 4.59
N VAL A 151 -6.57 0.00 4.75
CA VAL A 151 -7.79 -0.70 4.30
C VAL A 151 -8.98 -0.29 5.15
N ASP A 152 -8.81 -0.21 6.47
CA ASP A 152 -9.87 0.24 7.38
C ASP A 152 -10.33 1.67 7.08
N ASP A 153 -9.39 2.56 6.76
CA ASP A 153 -9.70 3.91 6.31
C ASP A 153 -10.52 3.92 5.00
N ILE A 154 -10.16 3.08 4.03
CA ILE A 154 -10.94 2.94 2.79
C ILE A 154 -12.35 2.43 3.09
N VAL A 155 -12.50 1.46 3.99
CA VAL A 155 -13.82 0.95 4.43
C VAL A 155 -14.65 2.09 4.99
N ASP A 156 -14.10 2.93 5.86
CA ASP A 156 -14.82 4.06 6.47
C ASP A 156 -15.24 5.10 5.43
N VAL A 157 -14.36 5.41 4.47
CA VAL A 157 -14.68 6.30 3.33
C VAL A 157 -15.82 5.73 2.49
N LEU A 158 -15.77 4.44 2.15
CA LEU A 158 -16.80 3.78 1.34
C LEU A 158 -18.14 3.71 2.08
N LEU A 159 -18.13 3.44 3.38
CA LEU A 159 -19.34 3.48 4.22
C LEU A 159 -19.96 4.88 4.25
N SER A 160 -19.13 5.93 4.33
CA SER A 160 -19.62 7.31 4.24
C SER A 160 -20.28 7.61 2.89
N ILE A 161 -19.63 7.22 1.77
CA ILE A 161 -20.18 7.40 0.41
C ILE A 161 -21.52 6.65 0.27
N LYS A 162 -21.58 5.40 0.72
CA LYS A 162 -22.79 4.57 0.64
C LYS A 162 -23.90 5.03 1.58
N LYS A 163 -23.58 5.68 2.69
CA LYS A 163 -24.56 6.31 3.59
C LYS A 163 -25.29 7.45 2.90
N ASP A 164 -24.55 8.27 2.14
CA ASP A 164 -25.11 9.39 1.39
C ASP A 164 -25.93 8.93 0.17
N ASN A 165 -25.48 7.87 -0.51
CA ASN A 165 -26.19 7.23 -1.62
C ASN A 165 -25.94 5.71 -1.61
N PRO A 166 -26.88 4.89 -1.07
CA PRO A 166 -26.72 3.43 -1.01
C PRO A 166 -26.57 2.75 -2.37
N HIS A 167 -27.08 3.34 -3.44
CA HIS A 167 -27.03 2.80 -4.80
C HIS A 167 -25.80 3.27 -5.61
N GLN A 168 -24.97 4.14 -5.01
CA GLN A 168 -23.76 4.61 -5.68
C GLN A 168 -22.86 3.46 -6.09
N LYS A 169 -22.57 3.32 -7.39
CA LYS A 169 -21.54 2.42 -7.88
C LYS A 169 -20.16 2.95 -7.49
N ILE A 170 -19.25 2.07 -7.13
CA ILE A 170 -17.90 2.44 -6.68
C ILE A 170 -16.86 1.72 -7.54
N ILE A 171 -15.96 2.49 -8.12
CA ILE A 171 -14.72 1.98 -8.69
C ILE A 171 -13.58 2.36 -7.73
N LEU A 172 -12.87 1.38 -7.21
CA LEU A 172 -11.61 1.63 -6.51
C LEU A 172 -10.50 1.78 -7.55
N ALA A 173 -9.89 2.96 -7.60
CA ALA A 173 -8.77 3.26 -8.47
C ALA A 173 -7.51 3.54 -7.64
N GLY A 174 -6.36 2.99 -8.03
CA GLY A 174 -5.12 3.22 -7.30
C GLY A 174 -3.88 3.17 -8.17
N HIS A 175 -2.95 4.08 -7.88
CA HIS A 175 -1.65 4.13 -8.51
C HIS A 175 -0.58 3.57 -7.56
N SER A 176 0.30 2.71 -8.08
CA SER A 176 1.48 2.21 -7.34
C SER A 176 1.07 1.59 -5.98
N MET A 177 1.51 2.16 -4.86
CA MET A 177 1.09 1.81 -3.49
C MET A 177 -0.45 1.77 -3.35
N GLY A 178 -1.17 2.76 -3.91
CA GLY A 178 -2.64 2.77 -3.88
C GLY A 178 -3.26 1.54 -4.53
N GLY A 179 -2.65 1.04 -5.62
CA GLY A 179 -3.05 -0.22 -6.26
C GLY A 179 -2.79 -1.44 -5.36
N GLY A 180 -1.67 -1.46 -4.65
CA GLY A 180 -1.34 -2.51 -3.69
C GLY A 180 -2.29 -2.55 -2.49
N ILE A 181 -2.67 -1.37 -1.96
CA ILE A 181 -3.67 -1.25 -0.90
C ILE A 181 -5.04 -1.77 -1.36
N ILE A 182 -5.42 -1.52 -2.62
CA ILE A 182 -6.66 -2.05 -3.19
C ILE A 182 -6.63 -3.58 -3.29
N LEU A 183 -5.51 -4.17 -3.67
CA LEU A 183 -5.35 -5.63 -3.65
C LEU A 183 -5.44 -6.21 -2.23
N ARG A 184 -4.98 -5.46 -1.24
CA ARG A 184 -5.13 -5.82 0.17
C ARG A 184 -6.59 -5.71 0.62
N TYR A 185 -7.30 -4.65 0.20
CA TYR A 185 -8.74 -4.50 0.40
C TYR A 185 -9.54 -5.67 -0.17
N ALA A 186 -9.17 -6.16 -1.37
CA ALA A 186 -9.86 -7.27 -2.03
C ALA A 186 -9.74 -8.61 -1.25
N LEU A 187 -8.77 -8.75 -0.34
CA LEU A 187 -8.64 -9.91 0.55
C LEU A 187 -9.67 -9.90 1.69
N GLU A 188 -10.24 -8.74 2.02
CA GLU A 188 -11.12 -8.62 3.16
C GLU A 188 -12.55 -9.10 2.81
N THR A 189 -13.16 -9.85 3.72
CA THR A 189 -14.47 -10.46 3.48
C THR A 189 -15.65 -9.66 4.02
N LYS A 190 -15.38 -8.74 4.96
CA LYS A 190 -16.42 -7.94 5.65
C LYS A 190 -16.25 -6.45 5.34
N VAL A 191 -16.15 -6.13 4.06
CA VAL A 191 -15.96 -4.76 3.57
C VAL A 191 -17.08 -4.38 2.60
N PRO A 192 -17.37 -3.08 2.39
CA PRO A 192 -18.35 -2.64 1.42
C PRO A 192 -18.07 -3.18 0.03
N ASN A 193 -19.09 -3.62 -0.70
CA ASN A 193 -18.93 -4.04 -2.08
C ASN A 193 -18.56 -2.85 -2.97
N VAL A 194 -17.64 -3.10 -3.89
CA VAL A 194 -17.30 -2.21 -5.00
C VAL A 194 -17.69 -2.84 -6.33
N ASP A 195 -17.79 -2.03 -7.38
CA ASP A 195 -18.32 -2.45 -8.68
C ASP A 195 -17.20 -2.70 -9.69
N GLY A 196 -16.00 -2.18 -9.45
CA GLY A 196 -14.83 -2.38 -10.30
C GLY A 196 -13.52 -1.95 -9.66
N TYR A 197 -12.41 -2.43 -10.21
CA TYR A 197 -11.05 -2.15 -9.77
C TYR A 197 -10.22 -1.59 -10.94
N LEU A 198 -9.64 -0.41 -10.77
CA LEU A 198 -8.76 0.23 -11.73
C LEU A 198 -7.37 0.41 -11.12
N LEU A 199 -6.39 -0.32 -11.61
CA LEU A 199 -5.04 -0.34 -11.07
C LEU A 199 -4.06 0.24 -12.10
N LEU A 200 -3.40 1.33 -11.74
CA LEU A 200 -2.38 2.02 -12.55
C LEU A 200 -1.01 1.71 -11.97
N ALA A 201 -0.20 0.94 -12.69
CA ALA A 201 1.13 0.47 -12.25
C ALA A 201 1.13 -0.03 -10.79
N PRO A 202 0.28 -1.00 -10.40
CA PRO A 202 0.07 -1.36 -9.00
C PRO A 202 1.29 -2.06 -8.39
N HIS A 203 1.60 -1.75 -7.13
CA HIS A 203 2.54 -2.54 -6.34
C HIS A 203 1.89 -3.87 -5.93
N LEU A 204 2.21 -4.97 -6.60
CA LEU A 204 1.58 -6.27 -6.34
C LEU A 204 2.02 -6.91 -5.01
N GLY A 205 3.17 -6.53 -4.46
CA GLY A 205 3.69 -7.05 -3.20
C GLY A 205 5.18 -7.38 -3.24
N ALA A 206 5.79 -7.54 -2.08
CA ALA A 206 7.24 -7.76 -1.93
C ALA A 206 7.75 -9.05 -2.62
N ASN A 207 6.89 -10.05 -2.80
CA ASN A 207 7.24 -11.33 -3.45
C ASN A 207 6.71 -11.42 -4.88
N ALA A 208 6.17 -10.33 -5.43
CA ALA A 208 5.66 -10.35 -6.80
C ALA A 208 6.81 -10.33 -7.82
N PRO A 209 6.67 -11.02 -8.96
CA PRO A 209 7.72 -11.05 -9.99
C PRO A 209 7.90 -9.69 -10.68
N THR A 210 6.95 -8.77 -10.49
CA THR A 210 6.97 -7.42 -11.05
C THR A 210 7.94 -6.47 -10.35
N LEU A 211 8.43 -6.80 -9.13
CA LEU A 211 9.47 -6.02 -8.48
C LEU A 211 10.79 -6.15 -9.27
N ARG A 212 11.40 -5.01 -9.58
CA ARG A 212 12.76 -5.02 -10.13
C ARG A 212 13.73 -5.51 -9.07
N LYS A 213 14.57 -6.47 -9.45
CA LYS A 213 15.63 -7.00 -8.58
C LYS A 213 16.90 -6.18 -8.66
N GLU A 214 17.13 -5.57 -9.82
CA GLU A 214 18.31 -4.75 -10.11
C GLU A 214 17.88 -3.31 -10.31
N PRO A 215 18.63 -2.33 -9.75
CA PRO A 215 18.42 -0.92 -10.06
C PRO A 215 18.67 -0.67 -11.55
N LEU A 216 18.05 0.37 -12.10
CA LEU A 216 18.40 0.81 -13.46
C LEU A 216 19.85 1.30 -13.46
N GLU A 217 20.64 0.91 -14.48
CA GLU A 217 22.09 1.15 -14.59
C GLU A 217 22.52 2.63 -14.53
N THR A 218 21.59 3.56 -14.55
CA THR A 218 21.84 5.00 -14.62
C THR A 218 21.91 5.71 -13.25
N GLU A 219 21.66 5.01 -12.14
CA GLU A 219 21.63 5.63 -10.82
C GLU A 219 22.92 5.37 -10.05
N THR A 220 23.71 6.43 -9.82
CA THR A 220 24.89 6.38 -8.95
C THR A 220 24.54 6.28 -7.47
N GLU A 221 23.39 6.79 -7.07
CA GLU A 221 22.83 6.71 -5.72
C GLU A 221 21.32 6.39 -5.80
N PRO A 222 20.85 5.27 -5.22
CA PRO A 222 19.44 4.89 -5.32
C PRO A 222 18.54 5.91 -4.63
N PHE A 223 17.41 6.22 -5.29
CA PHE A 223 16.38 7.10 -4.71
C PHE A 223 15.76 6.54 -3.43
N MET A 224 15.74 5.22 -3.28
CA MET A 224 15.11 4.51 -2.18
C MET A 224 16.03 3.42 -1.63
N LYS A 225 16.09 3.31 -0.30
CA LYS A 225 16.78 2.20 0.40
C LYS A 225 15.82 1.51 1.36
N MET A 226 15.87 0.17 1.38
CA MET A 226 15.12 -0.66 2.33
C MET A 226 16.04 -1.12 3.46
N HIS A 227 15.57 -1.05 4.69
CA HIS A 227 16.30 -1.57 5.84
C HIS A 227 16.03 -3.08 6.03
N ILE A 228 16.68 -3.91 5.22
CA ILE A 228 16.40 -5.36 5.13
C ILE A 228 16.53 -6.07 6.48
N ASN A 229 17.62 -5.80 7.24
CA ASN A 229 17.83 -6.41 8.56
C ASN A 229 16.65 -6.14 9.50
N ARG A 230 16.19 -4.87 9.55
CA ARG A 230 15.06 -4.46 10.37
C ARG A 230 13.75 -5.11 9.92
N ILE A 231 13.50 -5.20 8.61
CA ILE A 231 12.33 -5.90 8.05
C ILE A 231 12.33 -7.36 8.50
N ILE A 232 13.47 -8.06 8.39
CA ILE A 232 13.59 -9.46 8.82
C ILE A 232 13.31 -9.57 10.31
N GLY A 233 13.96 -8.74 11.15
CA GLY A 233 13.76 -8.73 12.60
C GLY A 233 12.31 -8.49 12.99
N LEU A 234 11.64 -7.49 12.34
CA LEU A 234 10.24 -7.16 12.61
C LEU A 234 9.29 -8.27 12.16
N LYS A 235 9.55 -8.94 11.03
CA LYS A 235 8.78 -10.13 10.62
C LYS A 235 8.90 -11.25 11.66
N MET A 236 10.09 -11.50 12.18
CA MET A 236 10.30 -12.49 13.23
C MET A 236 9.57 -12.12 14.53
N MET A 237 9.62 -10.84 14.94
CA MET A 237 8.89 -10.35 16.13
C MET A 237 7.37 -10.47 15.94
N ASN A 238 6.85 -10.08 14.80
CA ASN A 238 5.41 -10.21 14.50
C ASN A 238 4.95 -11.68 14.47
N ALA A 239 5.80 -12.61 14.01
CA ALA A 239 5.48 -14.04 14.00
C ALA A 239 5.25 -14.62 15.41
N ILE A 240 5.81 -13.99 16.45
CA ILE A 240 5.60 -14.37 17.87
C ILE A 240 4.61 -13.43 18.58
N GLY A 241 3.90 -12.56 17.85
CA GLY A 241 2.91 -11.64 18.40
C GLY A 241 3.46 -10.35 19.01
N GLU A 242 4.76 -10.09 18.90
CA GLU A 242 5.39 -8.86 19.40
C GLU A 242 5.35 -7.75 18.34
N THR A 243 4.52 -6.75 18.54
CA THR A 243 4.25 -5.68 17.54
C THR A 243 4.73 -4.29 17.97
N LYS A 244 5.27 -4.14 19.18
CA LYS A 244 5.63 -2.83 19.76
C LYS A 244 6.69 -2.05 18.98
N TYR A 245 7.46 -2.73 18.11
CA TYR A 245 8.52 -2.13 17.30
C TYR A 245 8.07 -1.81 15.86
N ASN A 246 6.78 -2.03 15.53
CA ASN A 246 6.29 -1.87 14.15
C ASN A 246 6.29 -0.43 13.65
N ASP A 247 6.51 0.55 14.50
CA ASP A 247 6.71 1.96 14.14
C ASP A 247 8.14 2.29 13.68
N LEU A 248 9.09 1.35 13.78
CA LEU A 248 10.45 1.55 13.29
C LEU A 248 10.45 1.75 11.77
N PRO A 249 11.21 2.74 11.25
CA PRO A 249 11.28 3.00 9.81
C PRO A 249 12.05 1.90 9.09
N VAL A 250 11.53 1.48 7.94
CA VAL A 250 12.14 0.42 7.11
C VAL A 250 12.33 0.81 5.65
N LEU A 251 11.64 1.86 5.19
CA LEU A 251 11.75 2.37 3.83
C LEU A 251 12.22 3.81 3.91
N PHE A 252 13.31 4.15 3.23
CA PHE A 252 13.97 5.45 3.28
C PHE A 252 14.14 6.02 1.87
N PHE A 253 14.01 7.33 1.74
CA PHE A 253 14.10 8.02 0.46
C PHE A 253 15.15 9.11 0.49
N ASN A 254 15.90 9.23 -0.61
CA ASN A 254 16.89 10.28 -0.82
C ASN A 254 16.20 11.60 -1.18
N LEU A 255 15.65 12.25 -0.16
CA LEU A 255 14.90 13.50 -0.27
C LEU A 255 15.42 14.54 0.71
N PRO A 256 15.25 15.84 0.39
CA PRO A 256 15.57 16.91 1.36
C PRO A 256 14.85 16.69 2.70
N ALA A 257 15.52 16.93 3.81
CA ALA A 257 14.96 16.76 5.15
C ALA A 257 13.71 17.62 5.43
N ALA A 258 13.50 18.67 4.64
CA ALA A 258 12.31 19.52 4.71
C ALA A 258 11.04 18.85 4.11
N MET A 259 11.19 17.74 3.39
CA MET A 259 10.03 17.01 2.87
C MET A 259 9.24 16.36 4.01
N PRO A 260 7.90 16.41 3.97
CA PRO A 260 7.07 15.92 5.07
C PRO A 260 7.23 14.41 5.30
N ILE A 261 7.55 13.64 4.27
CA ILE A 261 7.77 12.19 4.33
C ILE A 261 9.11 11.89 3.66
N THR A 262 10.05 11.35 4.43
CA THR A 262 11.36 10.85 3.93
C THR A 262 11.55 9.37 4.26
N LYS A 263 10.65 8.78 5.05
CA LYS A 263 10.71 7.38 5.46
C LYS A 263 9.33 6.85 5.83
N TYR A 264 9.16 5.53 5.72
CA TYR A 264 7.96 4.83 6.18
C TYR A 264 8.29 3.81 7.24
N SER A 265 7.38 3.69 8.22
CA SER A 265 7.44 2.65 9.25
C SER A 265 7.22 1.25 8.65
N TYR A 266 7.61 0.21 9.40
CA TYR A 266 7.33 -1.17 9.02
C TYR A 266 5.82 -1.41 8.87
N ARG A 267 4.99 -0.96 9.82
CA ARG A 267 3.54 -1.15 9.75
C ARG A 267 2.90 -0.43 8.58
N ALA A 268 3.38 0.75 8.21
CA ALA A 268 2.95 1.43 7.00
C ALA A 268 3.39 0.67 5.74
N ASN A 269 4.66 0.24 5.67
CA ASN A 269 5.19 -0.55 4.56
C ASN A 269 4.41 -1.86 4.35
N GLU A 270 4.18 -2.63 5.41
CA GLU A 270 3.40 -3.89 5.32
C GLU A 270 1.91 -3.65 4.99
N SER A 271 1.41 -2.42 5.14
CA SER A 271 0.04 -2.05 4.77
C SER A 271 -0.12 -1.62 3.31
N MET A 272 0.99 -1.38 2.57
CA MET A 272 0.98 -0.85 1.20
C MET A 272 0.60 -1.89 0.13
N TYR A 273 0.63 -3.19 0.46
CA TYR A 273 0.42 -4.28 -0.50
C TYR A 273 -0.12 -5.53 0.21
N PRO A 274 -0.71 -6.48 -0.52
CA PRO A 274 -1.15 -7.74 0.06
C PRO A 274 0.05 -8.59 0.50
N VAL A 275 -0.10 -9.35 1.58
CA VAL A 275 0.92 -10.32 2.03
C VAL A 275 1.21 -11.36 0.94
N ASP A 276 0.16 -11.74 0.22
CA ASP A 276 0.23 -12.69 -0.91
C ASP A 276 -0.54 -12.09 -2.10
N TYR A 277 0.19 -11.63 -3.12
CA TYR A 277 -0.40 -11.02 -4.30
C TYR A 277 -1.29 -11.99 -5.10
N LYS A 278 -0.98 -13.30 -5.07
CA LYS A 278 -1.77 -14.34 -5.74
C LYS A 278 -3.18 -14.39 -5.15
N LYS A 279 -3.25 -14.43 -3.82
CA LYS A 279 -4.52 -14.38 -3.11
C LYS A 279 -5.24 -13.05 -3.33
N GLY A 280 -4.52 -11.92 -3.27
CA GLY A 280 -5.09 -10.60 -3.55
C GLY A 280 -5.77 -10.54 -4.90
N LEU A 281 -5.11 -11.01 -5.95
CA LEU A 281 -5.65 -11.07 -7.31
C LEU A 281 -6.82 -12.07 -7.41
N SER A 282 -6.68 -13.29 -6.87
CA SER A 282 -7.73 -14.33 -6.91
C SER A 282 -8.99 -13.95 -6.13
N SER A 283 -8.91 -13.00 -5.20
CA SER A 283 -10.06 -12.49 -4.43
C SER A 283 -10.90 -11.48 -5.22
N ILE A 284 -10.38 -10.98 -6.34
CA ILE A 284 -11.11 -10.02 -7.19
C ILE A 284 -12.15 -10.77 -8.03
N ASN A 285 -13.41 -10.51 -7.72
CA ASN A 285 -14.58 -11.10 -8.41
C ASN A 285 -15.41 -10.05 -9.17
N LYS A 286 -14.88 -8.85 -9.36
CA LYS A 286 -15.47 -7.74 -10.09
C LYS A 286 -14.58 -7.37 -11.28
N PRO A 287 -15.07 -6.62 -12.27
CA PRO A 287 -14.24 -6.13 -13.35
C PRO A 287 -12.94 -5.51 -12.84
N LEU A 288 -11.82 -5.92 -13.40
CA LEU A 288 -10.49 -5.42 -13.11
C LEU A 288 -9.82 -4.92 -14.37
N LEU A 289 -9.31 -3.70 -14.33
CA LEU A 289 -8.42 -3.15 -15.35
C LEU A 289 -7.07 -2.81 -14.73
N VAL A 290 -6.00 -3.31 -15.34
CA VAL A 290 -4.61 -2.96 -14.99
C VAL A 290 -3.95 -2.28 -16.18
N VAL A 291 -3.35 -1.12 -15.96
CA VAL A 291 -2.60 -0.39 -16.99
C VAL A 291 -1.22 -0.04 -16.46
N ILE A 292 -0.18 -0.32 -17.25
CA ILE A 292 1.22 -0.07 -16.88
C ILE A 292 1.99 0.51 -18.06
N GLY A 293 2.99 1.33 -17.80
CA GLY A 293 3.92 1.84 -18.80
C GLY A 293 5.04 0.87 -19.13
N SER A 294 5.44 0.74 -20.42
CA SER A 294 6.57 -0.12 -20.78
C SER A 294 7.91 0.37 -20.23
N ASN A 295 8.02 1.66 -19.95
CA ASN A 295 9.20 2.32 -19.37
C ASN A 295 9.02 2.59 -17.87
N ASP A 296 8.17 1.82 -17.20
CA ASP A 296 7.99 1.92 -15.75
C ASP A 296 9.33 1.67 -15.05
N GLU A 297 9.81 2.68 -14.33
CA GLU A 297 11.11 2.63 -13.64
C GLU A 297 11.03 1.92 -12.28
N ALA A 298 9.82 1.82 -11.69
CA ALA A 298 9.61 1.17 -10.40
C ALA A 298 9.38 -0.34 -10.52
N PHE A 299 8.69 -0.78 -11.60
CA PHE A 299 8.29 -2.16 -11.79
C PHE A 299 8.66 -2.70 -13.17
N ASP A 300 8.84 -4.03 -13.28
CA ASP A 300 9.04 -4.70 -14.56
C ASP A 300 7.69 -4.94 -15.26
N ALA A 301 7.38 -4.09 -16.24
CA ALA A 301 6.14 -4.14 -17.01
C ALA A 301 5.92 -5.50 -17.69
N ASN A 302 6.99 -6.18 -18.14
CA ASN A 302 6.91 -7.45 -18.85
C ASN A 302 6.39 -8.62 -17.99
N LYS A 303 6.45 -8.46 -16.65
CA LYS A 303 6.01 -9.48 -15.71
C LYS A 303 4.53 -9.35 -15.30
N TYR A 304 3.88 -8.24 -15.63
CA TYR A 304 2.49 -8.01 -15.19
C TYR A 304 1.50 -8.94 -15.86
N HIS A 305 1.66 -9.20 -17.16
CA HIS A 305 0.71 -10.05 -17.88
C HIS A 305 0.62 -11.44 -17.22
N GLU A 306 1.76 -12.12 -17.05
CA GLU A 306 1.81 -13.43 -16.41
C GLU A 306 1.32 -13.37 -14.95
N ALA A 307 1.80 -12.38 -14.17
CA ALA A 307 1.47 -12.26 -12.76
C ALA A 307 -0.04 -12.07 -12.50
N ILE A 308 -0.76 -11.43 -13.43
CA ILE A 308 -2.18 -11.10 -13.25
C ILE A 308 -3.06 -12.15 -13.91
N SER A 309 -2.81 -12.52 -15.20
CA SER A 309 -3.65 -13.45 -15.94
C SER A 309 -3.70 -14.85 -15.34
N THR A 310 -2.69 -15.22 -14.54
CA THR A 310 -2.67 -16.51 -13.83
C THR A 310 -3.71 -16.59 -12.71
N TYR A 311 -4.09 -15.46 -12.10
CA TYR A 311 -4.91 -15.43 -10.89
C TYR A 311 -6.24 -14.70 -11.06
N THR A 312 -6.45 -14.00 -12.16
CA THR A 312 -7.68 -13.24 -12.44
C THR A 312 -7.92 -13.10 -13.94
N ASN A 313 -9.17 -12.89 -14.32
CA ASN A 313 -9.60 -12.57 -15.70
C ASN A 313 -9.59 -11.06 -15.98
N GLY A 314 -8.80 -10.27 -15.22
CA GLY A 314 -8.70 -8.83 -15.42
C GLY A 314 -8.06 -8.46 -16.76
N GLU A 315 -8.48 -7.32 -17.29
CA GLU A 315 -7.86 -6.73 -18.48
C GLU A 315 -6.50 -6.11 -18.13
N ILE A 316 -5.48 -6.32 -18.97
CA ILE A 316 -4.12 -5.82 -18.76
C ILE A 316 -3.65 -5.11 -20.02
N HIS A 317 -3.19 -3.88 -19.87
CA HIS A 317 -2.65 -3.08 -20.97
C HIS A 317 -1.27 -2.53 -20.63
N ILE A 318 -0.30 -2.74 -21.51
CA ILE A 318 1.02 -2.11 -21.44
C ILE A 318 1.06 -0.98 -22.45
N ILE A 319 1.29 0.25 -22.00
CA ILE A 319 1.36 1.43 -22.85
C ILE A 319 2.81 1.73 -23.20
N ASN A 320 3.12 1.69 -24.48
CA ASN A 320 4.48 1.90 -24.99
C ASN A 320 5.02 3.28 -24.62
N ASN A 321 6.28 3.31 -24.22
CA ASN A 321 7.06 4.52 -23.89
C ASN A 321 6.56 5.32 -22.69
N GLU A 322 5.61 4.80 -21.90
CA GLU A 322 5.11 5.48 -20.71
C GLU A 322 5.89 5.05 -19.46
N THR A 323 6.10 6.03 -18.60
CA THR A 323 6.77 5.91 -17.30
C THR A 323 5.80 5.47 -16.20
N HIS A 324 6.32 5.24 -15.00
CA HIS A 324 5.52 4.93 -13.80
C HIS A 324 4.47 6.00 -13.49
N ASN A 325 4.83 7.27 -13.66
CA ASN A 325 3.91 8.38 -13.39
C ASN A 325 3.12 8.79 -14.63
N GLY A 326 3.71 8.80 -15.82
CA GLY A 326 3.10 9.21 -17.08
C GLY A 326 1.86 8.41 -17.43
N ILE A 327 1.84 7.12 -17.08
CA ILE A 327 0.70 6.22 -17.30
C ILE A 327 -0.62 6.76 -16.73
N ARG A 328 -0.59 7.54 -15.66
CA ARG A 328 -1.77 8.08 -14.97
C ARG A 328 -2.55 9.11 -15.80
N HIS A 329 -1.95 9.72 -16.80
CA HIS A 329 -2.56 10.81 -17.56
C HIS A 329 -2.27 10.75 -19.07
N ASN A 330 -1.79 9.61 -19.56
CA ASN A 330 -1.64 9.35 -20.97
C ASN A 330 -3.02 9.26 -21.66
N ALA A 331 -3.15 9.80 -22.87
CA ALA A 331 -4.40 9.81 -23.62
C ALA A 331 -4.92 8.39 -23.93
N LYS A 332 -4.02 7.47 -24.29
CA LYS A 332 -4.39 6.08 -24.58
C LYS A 332 -4.87 5.35 -23.33
N THR A 333 -4.24 5.61 -22.18
CA THR A 333 -4.71 5.10 -20.88
C THR A 333 -6.14 5.57 -20.60
N MET A 334 -6.45 6.86 -20.83
CA MET A 334 -7.78 7.39 -20.59
C MET A 334 -8.83 6.82 -21.56
N GLU A 335 -8.47 6.58 -22.82
CA GLU A 335 -9.32 5.90 -23.80
C GLU A 335 -9.66 4.46 -23.33
N ILE A 336 -8.65 3.69 -22.91
CA ILE A 336 -8.84 2.32 -22.41
C ILE A 336 -9.75 2.33 -21.18
N ILE A 337 -9.52 3.22 -20.22
CA ILE A 337 -10.34 3.33 -19.01
C ILE A 337 -11.79 3.68 -19.36
N SER A 338 -12.00 4.64 -20.28
CA SER A 338 -13.34 5.03 -20.72
C SER A 338 -14.09 3.83 -21.36
N ASN A 339 -13.44 3.11 -22.26
CA ASN A 339 -14.02 1.93 -22.90
C ASN A 339 -14.33 0.84 -21.88
N TRP A 340 -13.43 0.57 -20.93
CA TRP A 340 -13.63 -0.41 -19.89
C TRP A 340 -14.82 -0.06 -18.97
N VAL A 341 -14.95 1.20 -18.56
CA VAL A 341 -16.10 1.67 -17.75
C VAL A 341 -17.41 1.48 -18.50
N ASN A 342 -17.44 1.79 -19.82
CA ASN A 342 -18.63 1.63 -20.67
C ASN A 342 -18.99 0.17 -20.86
N ASN A 343 -18.02 -0.69 -21.23
CA ASN A 343 -18.22 -2.10 -21.51
C ASN A 343 -18.78 -2.87 -20.30
N HIS A 344 -18.37 -2.49 -19.10
CA HIS A 344 -18.85 -3.12 -17.87
C HIS A 344 -20.04 -2.39 -17.23
N LYS A 345 -20.63 -1.40 -17.94
CA LYS A 345 -21.79 -0.62 -17.45
C LYS A 345 -21.55 -0.02 -16.06
N LEU A 346 -20.34 0.47 -15.84
CA LEU A 346 -19.93 1.10 -14.60
C LEU A 346 -20.23 2.62 -14.56
N GLN A 347 -20.99 3.12 -15.54
CA GLN A 347 -21.50 4.51 -15.55
C GLN A 347 -22.77 4.62 -14.74
#